data_9116ac3ba2872d9889d108f08e8a3674
#
_entry.id   9116ac3ba2872d9889d108f08e8a3674
#
_cell.length_a   1.000
_cell.length_b   1.000
_cell.length_c   1.000
_cell.angle_alpha   90.00
_cell.angle_beta   90.00
_cell.angle_gamma   90.00
#
_symmetry.space_group_name_H-M   'P 1'
#
loop_
_entity.id
_entity.type
_entity.pdbx_description
1 polymer ?
#
loop_
_entity_poly.entity_id
_entity_poly.type
_entity_poly.pdbx_seq_one_letter_code
_entity_poly.pdbx_strand_id
1 'polypeptide(L)'
;MEARAGAMARTRSSRRSRSEPATKRSAGRSPVAAASDSTRTPTAIGARKPGAVRITSCRGGKKAETTDLGDVKGLLADPQTNLWIDLAEPDDDQVKAAAEVLGLHPLIAEDIAERNQRSKVETFDDIVHAVLFALHYDGDEAAVSEVDFVLGERFLLTAHDGTLGSKTTAALRFGVEHALTKGPDYLFYAIADTIVDGYFPVLDEIGDDIDELQDTVMQSATGNTLQRLFALKRELSNLRRATSPAREIFNQLTNREIGPIDETHIVYFRDVYDHLIRVTDELDNYRDLVSGTLDIYVSIVNNDLSRIMKRLTGVTVILAGIGAVAGIFGMSEAGAAFQGAEAGGFWLVTLFVIVVAVAAAALLRKIDWI
;
A
#
# COMPACT_ATOMS: atom_id res chain seq x y z
N MET A 1 29.60 36.59 39.60
CA MET A 1 30.69 37.20 38.80
C MET A 1 30.33 36.86 37.38
N GLU A 2 29.58 37.72 36.81
CA GLU A 2 29.90 38.63 35.68
C GLU A 2 30.04 37.89 34.36
N ALA A 3 29.07 37.95 33.47
CA ALA A 3 28.45 39.04 32.70
C ALA A 3 29.29 39.43 31.45
N ARG A 4 28.66 39.37 30.27
CA ARG A 4 28.59 40.31 29.13
C ARG A 4 28.40 39.54 27.83
N ALA A 5 27.28 39.59 27.13
CA ALA A 5 26.61 40.72 26.45
C ALA A 5 27.39 41.34 25.30
N GLY A 6 26.80 41.33 24.11
CA GLY A 6 27.12 42.07 22.88
C GLY A 6 26.54 41.38 21.67
N ALA A 7 25.47 41.67 21.09
CA ALA A 7 24.74 42.80 20.50
C ALA A 7 25.25 43.22 19.10
N MET A 8 24.31 43.18 18.16
CA MET A 8 24.15 43.97 16.92
C MET A 8 25.01 43.64 15.69
N ALA A 9 24.41 43.32 14.52
CA ALA A 9 23.86 44.36 13.64
C ALA A 9 23.05 43.79 12.46
N ARG A 10 22.04 44.54 12.12
CA ARG A 10 21.11 44.43 10.97
C ARG A 10 21.80 44.69 9.64
N THR A 11 21.39 43.99 8.57
CA THR A 11 21.16 44.71 7.29
C THR A 11 20.04 44.04 6.50
N ARG A 12 19.02 44.83 6.21
CA ARG A 12 17.92 44.58 5.27
C ARG A 12 18.48 44.68 3.84
N SER A 13 18.05 43.76 2.96
CA SER A 13 17.96 44.07 1.53
C SER A 13 16.72 43.39 0.96
N SER A 14 15.79 44.22 0.58
CA SER A 14 14.56 43.93 -0.16
C SER A 14 14.90 43.65 -1.61
N ARG A 15 14.35 42.51 -2.14
CA ARG A 15 14.06 42.43 -3.58
C ARG A 15 12.73 41.72 -3.77
N ARG A 16 11.73 42.53 -4.14
CA ARG A 16 10.48 42.10 -4.78
C ARG A 16 10.81 41.47 -6.12
N SER A 17 10.32 40.27 -6.39
CA SER A 17 10.05 39.81 -7.75
C SER A 17 8.70 39.10 -7.82
N ARG A 18 7.90 39.64 -8.71
CA ARG A 18 6.58 39.28 -9.18
C ARG A 18 6.33 37.81 -9.27
N SER A 19 5.23 37.36 -8.67
CA SER A 19 4.55 36.09 -8.91
C SER A 19 3.66 36.21 -10.13
N GLU A 20 3.95 35.46 -11.18
CA GLU A 20 2.98 35.10 -12.22
C GLU A 20 2.14 33.89 -11.76
N PRO A 21 0.84 33.84 -12.07
CA PRO A 21 0.00 32.73 -11.68
C PRO A 21 0.16 31.57 -12.65
N ALA A 22 0.58 30.40 -12.15
CA ALA A 22 0.57 29.15 -12.88
C ALA A 22 -0.88 28.71 -13.16
N THR A 23 -1.22 28.67 -14.43
CA THR A 23 -2.46 28.09 -14.96
C THR A 23 -2.54 26.60 -14.64
N LYS A 24 -3.50 26.22 -13.79
CA LYS A 24 -3.92 24.85 -13.58
C LYS A 24 -4.46 24.27 -14.88
N ARG A 25 -3.71 23.37 -15.49
CA ARG A 25 -4.25 22.44 -16.49
C ARG A 25 -5.04 21.35 -15.77
N SER A 26 -6.36 21.40 -15.87
CA SER A 26 -7.23 20.28 -15.54
C SER A 26 -7.03 19.18 -16.58
N ALA A 27 -6.32 18.13 -16.23
CA ALA A 27 -6.34 16.88 -16.97
C ALA A 27 -7.66 16.17 -16.64
N GLY A 28 -8.59 16.13 -17.62
CA GLY A 28 -9.80 15.36 -17.53
C GLY A 28 -9.47 13.88 -17.46
N ARG A 29 -9.80 13.23 -16.35
CA ARG A 29 -9.79 11.78 -16.23
C ARG A 29 -10.94 11.19 -17.04
N SER A 30 -10.62 10.28 -17.94
CA SER A 30 -11.57 9.44 -18.67
C SER A 30 -12.29 8.48 -17.72
N PRO A 31 -13.55 8.09 -18.00
CA PRO A 31 -14.29 7.19 -17.13
C PRO A 31 -13.69 5.78 -17.12
N VAL A 32 -13.61 5.22 -15.92
CA VAL A 32 -13.17 3.87 -15.58
C VAL A 32 -13.84 2.84 -16.49
N ALA A 33 -13.04 2.09 -17.23
CA ALA A 33 -13.48 0.90 -17.94
C ALA A 33 -13.88 -0.18 -16.93
N ALA A 34 -15.01 -0.83 -17.19
CA ALA A 34 -15.56 -1.92 -16.39
C ALA A 34 -14.52 -3.01 -16.14
N ALA A 35 -14.43 -3.43 -14.87
CA ALA A 35 -13.61 -4.56 -14.45
C ALA A 35 -13.97 -5.82 -15.27
N SER A 36 -13.06 -6.23 -16.14
CA SER A 36 -13.12 -7.53 -16.79
C SER A 36 -12.63 -8.58 -15.79
N ASP A 37 -13.53 -9.51 -15.50
CA ASP A 37 -13.31 -10.76 -14.79
C ASP A 37 -12.09 -11.49 -15.37
N SER A 38 -10.93 -11.38 -14.71
CA SER A 38 -9.74 -12.11 -15.10
C SER A 38 -9.65 -13.44 -14.33
N THR A 39 -10.50 -14.40 -14.70
CA THR A 39 -10.13 -15.80 -14.63
C THR A 39 -8.96 -16.00 -15.60
N ARG A 40 -7.73 -15.82 -15.13
CA ARG A 40 -6.54 -16.21 -15.88
C ARG A 40 -6.58 -17.73 -16.05
N THR A 41 -7.02 -18.15 -17.21
CA THR A 41 -6.70 -19.49 -17.76
C THR A 41 -5.18 -19.61 -17.79
N PRO A 42 -4.59 -20.75 -17.34
CA PRO A 42 -3.16 -20.94 -17.47
C PRO A 42 -2.79 -20.87 -18.95
N THR A 43 -2.16 -19.78 -19.35
CA THR A 43 -1.61 -19.60 -20.67
C THR A 43 -0.53 -20.65 -20.84
N ALA A 44 -0.62 -21.42 -21.91
CA ALA A 44 0.38 -22.40 -22.33
C ALA A 44 1.78 -21.81 -22.17
N ILE A 45 2.67 -22.56 -21.50
CA ILE A 45 4.09 -22.28 -21.29
C ILE A 45 4.74 -22.15 -22.68
N GLY A 46 4.70 -20.94 -23.24
CA GLY A 46 5.58 -20.54 -24.33
C GLY A 46 6.96 -20.35 -23.71
N ALA A 47 7.99 -20.92 -24.32
CA ALA A 47 9.37 -20.79 -23.86
C ALA A 47 9.67 -19.31 -23.52
N ARG A 48 9.94 -19.03 -22.24
CA ARG A 48 10.38 -17.71 -21.78
C ARG A 48 11.68 -17.38 -22.52
N LYS A 49 11.91 -16.11 -22.84
CA LYS A 49 13.22 -15.67 -23.32
C LYS A 49 14.23 -15.90 -22.20
N PRO A 50 15.46 -16.36 -22.52
CA PRO A 50 16.48 -16.55 -21.50
C PRO A 50 16.72 -15.22 -20.78
N GLY A 51 16.67 -15.28 -19.45
CA GLY A 51 16.92 -14.14 -18.58
C GLY A 51 18.41 -13.81 -18.48
N ALA A 52 18.74 -12.74 -17.77
CA ALA A 52 20.12 -12.34 -17.57
C ALA A 52 20.75 -13.14 -16.43
N VAL A 53 21.87 -13.80 -16.69
CA VAL A 53 22.74 -14.43 -15.69
C VAL A 53 23.93 -13.52 -15.45
N ARG A 54 24.20 -13.20 -14.19
CA ARG A 54 25.38 -12.46 -13.77
C ARG A 54 26.06 -13.22 -12.63
N ILE A 55 27.34 -13.48 -12.77
CA ILE A 55 28.14 -14.15 -11.75
C ILE A 55 29.28 -13.22 -11.37
N THR A 56 29.26 -12.80 -10.12
CA THR A 56 30.29 -11.96 -9.54
C THR A 56 31.15 -12.81 -8.60
N SER A 57 32.42 -12.92 -8.86
CA SER A 57 33.38 -13.58 -7.98
C SER A 57 34.27 -12.55 -7.28
N CYS A 58 34.57 -12.81 -6.01
CA CYS A 58 35.53 -12.01 -5.23
C CYS A 58 36.58 -12.91 -4.62
N ARG A 59 37.84 -12.62 -4.97
CA ARG A 59 39.02 -13.35 -4.45
C ARG A 59 40.04 -12.35 -3.92
N GLY A 60 40.33 -12.40 -2.62
CA GLY A 60 41.27 -11.48 -2.00
C GLY A 60 41.00 -10.01 -2.26
N GLY A 61 39.73 -9.61 -2.30
CA GLY A 61 39.28 -8.25 -2.56
C GLY A 61 39.34 -7.85 -4.04
N LYS A 62 39.52 -8.77 -4.97
CA LYS A 62 39.46 -8.52 -6.42
C LYS A 62 38.19 -9.10 -7.01
N LYS A 63 37.39 -8.24 -7.63
CA LYS A 63 36.16 -8.60 -8.32
C LYS A 63 36.44 -9.06 -9.74
N ALA A 64 35.75 -10.15 -10.17
CA ALA A 64 35.63 -10.54 -11.56
C ALA A 64 34.18 -10.90 -11.87
N GLU A 65 33.76 -10.72 -13.11
CA GLU A 65 32.39 -11.01 -13.56
C GLU A 65 32.43 -11.97 -14.75
N THR A 66 31.47 -12.91 -14.77
CA THR A 66 31.19 -13.81 -15.91
C THR A 66 29.68 -14.01 -16.01
N THR A 67 29.24 -14.56 -17.13
CA THR A 67 27.84 -14.92 -17.36
C THR A 67 27.66 -16.41 -17.61
N ASP A 68 28.75 -17.17 -17.59
CA ASP A 68 28.74 -18.60 -17.88
C ASP A 68 28.64 -19.40 -16.57
N LEU A 69 27.53 -20.11 -16.37
CA LEU A 69 27.31 -21.00 -15.24
C LEU A 69 28.35 -22.15 -15.20
N GLY A 70 28.94 -22.51 -16.35
CA GLY A 70 30.00 -23.52 -16.42
C GLY A 70 31.26 -23.15 -15.63
N ASP A 71 31.56 -21.87 -15.47
CA ASP A 71 32.71 -21.37 -14.72
C ASP A 71 32.59 -21.57 -13.21
N VAL A 72 31.33 -21.66 -12.67
CA VAL A 72 31.04 -21.69 -11.23
C VAL A 72 31.76 -22.80 -10.50
N LYS A 73 31.81 -24.03 -11.05
CA LYS A 73 32.55 -25.17 -10.44
C LYS A 73 34.02 -24.86 -10.29
N GLY A 74 34.61 -24.24 -11.33
CA GLY A 74 36.02 -23.86 -11.31
C GLY A 74 36.31 -22.77 -10.29
N LEU A 75 35.43 -21.79 -10.17
CA LEU A 75 35.53 -20.70 -9.19
C LEU A 75 35.34 -21.19 -7.75
N LEU A 76 34.40 -22.11 -7.50
CA LEU A 76 34.19 -22.73 -6.19
C LEU A 76 35.31 -23.73 -5.78
N ALA A 77 36.10 -24.21 -6.73
CA ALA A 77 37.24 -25.06 -6.42
C ALA A 77 38.34 -24.32 -5.62
N ASP A 78 38.39 -22.98 -5.71
CA ASP A 78 39.29 -22.15 -4.90
C ASP A 78 38.61 -21.74 -3.58
N PRO A 79 39.12 -22.19 -2.41
CA PRO A 79 38.53 -21.92 -1.12
C PRO A 79 38.53 -20.42 -0.70
N GLN A 80 39.28 -19.56 -1.40
CA GLN A 80 39.37 -18.14 -1.13
C GLN A 80 38.40 -17.30 -2.00
N THR A 81 37.56 -17.95 -2.81
CA THR A 81 36.64 -17.28 -3.72
C THR A 81 35.20 -17.36 -3.21
N ASN A 82 34.61 -16.22 -3.00
CA ASN A 82 33.18 -16.08 -2.74
C ASN A 82 32.44 -15.67 -4.02
N LEU A 83 31.24 -16.19 -4.22
CA LEU A 83 30.45 -15.98 -5.43
C LEU A 83 29.09 -15.34 -5.12
N TRP A 84 28.65 -14.47 -6.02
CA TRP A 84 27.26 -14.07 -6.15
C TRP A 84 26.76 -14.44 -7.54
N ILE A 85 25.72 -15.25 -7.61
CA ILE A 85 25.07 -15.68 -8.84
C ILE A 85 23.69 -15.02 -8.86
N ASP A 86 23.48 -14.09 -9.78
CA ASP A 86 22.26 -13.30 -9.90
C ASP A 86 21.53 -13.72 -11.18
N LEU A 87 20.32 -14.25 -11.00
CA LEU A 87 19.44 -14.74 -12.05
C LEU A 87 18.23 -13.80 -12.18
N ALA A 88 18.25 -12.91 -13.17
CA ALA A 88 17.13 -12.03 -13.46
C ALA A 88 16.24 -12.68 -14.53
N GLU A 89 14.98 -12.94 -14.21
CA GLU A 89 13.99 -13.64 -15.06
C GLU A 89 14.48 -15.00 -15.61
N PRO A 90 15.12 -15.87 -14.80
CA PRO A 90 15.67 -17.11 -15.33
C PRO A 90 14.60 -17.97 -15.98
N ASP A 91 15.00 -18.66 -17.06
CA ASP A 91 14.22 -19.75 -17.63
C ASP A 91 14.50 -21.08 -16.90
N ASP A 92 13.71 -22.12 -17.19
CA ASP A 92 13.81 -23.42 -16.52
C ASP A 92 15.17 -24.09 -16.75
N ASP A 93 15.82 -23.86 -17.90
CA ASP A 93 17.12 -24.43 -18.22
C ASP A 93 18.25 -23.75 -17.43
N GLN A 94 18.18 -22.45 -17.25
CA GLN A 94 19.09 -21.68 -16.40
C GLN A 94 18.98 -22.08 -14.92
N VAL A 95 17.74 -22.26 -14.41
CA VAL A 95 17.51 -22.74 -13.04
C VAL A 95 18.11 -24.14 -12.85
N LYS A 96 17.85 -25.07 -13.78
CA LYS A 96 18.42 -26.43 -13.74
C LYS A 96 19.94 -26.41 -13.79
N ALA A 97 20.52 -25.62 -14.69
CA ALA A 97 21.98 -25.51 -14.81
C ALA A 97 22.59 -24.97 -13.51
N ALA A 98 22.01 -23.95 -12.90
CA ALA A 98 22.46 -23.42 -11.62
C ALA A 98 22.34 -24.46 -10.49
N ALA A 99 21.21 -25.19 -10.44
CA ALA A 99 21.00 -26.24 -9.46
C ALA A 99 22.01 -27.40 -9.57
N GLU A 100 22.30 -27.85 -10.78
CA GLU A 100 23.29 -28.91 -11.03
C GLU A 100 24.72 -28.48 -10.65
N VAL A 101 25.07 -27.23 -10.96
CA VAL A 101 26.43 -26.71 -10.70
C VAL A 101 26.67 -26.50 -9.20
N LEU A 102 25.62 -26.03 -8.47
CA LEU A 102 25.69 -25.73 -7.04
C LEU A 102 25.28 -26.90 -6.16
N GLY A 103 24.77 -28.00 -6.74
CA GLY A 103 24.30 -29.17 -5.98
C GLY A 103 23.06 -28.89 -5.15
N LEU A 104 22.15 -28.06 -5.66
CA LEU A 104 20.94 -27.68 -4.94
C LEU A 104 19.94 -28.83 -4.84
N HIS A 105 19.17 -28.84 -3.75
CA HIS A 105 18.07 -29.80 -3.62
C HIS A 105 17.03 -29.56 -4.71
N PRO A 106 16.43 -30.61 -5.32
CA PRO A 106 15.45 -30.45 -6.41
C PRO A 106 14.26 -29.52 -6.07
N LEU A 107 13.80 -29.50 -4.81
CA LEU A 107 12.73 -28.62 -4.36
C LEU A 107 13.10 -27.15 -4.47
N ILE A 108 14.36 -26.78 -4.21
CA ILE A 108 14.81 -25.38 -4.37
C ILE A 108 14.69 -24.96 -5.85
N ALA A 109 15.12 -25.84 -6.76
CA ALA A 109 15.03 -25.56 -8.20
C ALA A 109 13.58 -25.47 -8.68
N GLU A 110 12.67 -26.29 -8.14
CA GLU A 110 11.25 -26.26 -8.41
C GLU A 110 10.64 -24.94 -7.94
N ASP A 111 10.92 -24.53 -6.70
CA ASP A 111 10.42 -23.28 -6.11
C ASP A 111 10.84 -22.05 -6.93
N ILE A 112 12.12 -21.95 -7.28
CA ILE A 112 12.65 -20.85 -8.12
C ILE A 112 11.98 -20.83 -9.51
N ALA A 113 11.68 -22.00 -10.09
CA ALA A 113 11.03 -22.09 -11.41
C ALA A 113 9.54 -21.70 -11.36
N GLU A 114 8.82 -22.11 -10.32
CA GLU A 114 7.37 -21.85 -10.18
C GLU A 114 7.03 -20.42 -9.80
N ARG A 115 7.86 -19.74 -9.00
CA ARG A 115 7.69 -18.34 -8.56
C ARG A 115 6.31 -18.04 -7.99
N ASN A 116 5.81 -18.90 -7.15
CA ASN A 116 4.51 -18.74 -6.52
C ASN A 116 4.56 -18.96 -5.01
N GLN A 117 5.75 -18.80 -4.45
CA GLN A 117 6.04 -19.13 -3.06
C GLN A 117 5.49 -18.06 -2.10
N ARG A 118 5.43 -18.42 -0.83
CA ARG A 118 5.28 -17.47 0.28
C ARG A 118 6.66 -17.20 0.85
N SER A 119 6.84 -16.05 1.49
CA SER A 119 8.04 -15.83 2.27
C SER A 119 8.26 -17.00 3.22
N LYS A 120 9.39 -17.68 3.09
CA LYS A 120 9.79 -18.86 3.87
C LYS A 120 11.29 -18.91 4.01
N VAL A 121 11.76 -19.71 4.97
CA VAL A 121 13.17 -20.11 5.09
C VAL A 121 13.21 -21.61 5.33
N GLU A 122 14.01 -22.31 4.55
CA GLU A 122 14.22 -23.75 4.63
C GLU A 122 15.73 -24.03 4.59
N THR A 123 16.16 -25.02 5.35
CA THR A 123 17.57 -25.44 5.37
C THR A 123 17.64 -26.86 4.82
N PHE A 124 18.48 -27.05 3.82
CA PHE A 124 18.78 -28.32 3.18
C PHE A 124 20.27 -28.59 3.34
N ASP A 125 20.64 -29.48 4.26
CA ASP A 125 22.03 -29.70 4.68
C ASP A 125 22.71 -28.37 5.08
N ASP A 126 23.74 -27.96 4.34
CA ASP A 126 24.47 -26.70 4.55
C ASP A 126 24.02 -25.57 3.62
N ILE A 127 22.81 -25.66 3.04
CA ILE A 127 22.24 -24.64 2.17
C ILE A 127 20.98 -24.07 2.79
N VAL A 128 20.88 -22.75 2.83
CA VAL A 128 19.68 -22.02 3.25
C VAL A 128 18.97 -21.47 2.02
N HIS A 129 17.71 -21.82 1.85
CA HIS A 129 16.81 -21.21 0.88
C HIS A 129 15.84 -20.28 1.61
N ALA A 130 15.84 -19.00 1.26
CA ALA A 130 14.94 -18.01 1.80
C ALA A 130 14.22 -17.28 0.66
N VAL A 131 12.92 -17.07 0.81
CA VAL A 131 12.09 -16.32 -0.14
C VAL A 131 11.60 -15.05 0.54
N LEU A 132 11.95 -13.90 -0.05
CA LEU A 132 11.51 -12.58 0.38
C LEU A 132 10.74 -11.90 -0.76
N PHE A 133 9.99 -10.86 -0.41
CA PHE A 133 9.29 -10.05 -1.40
C PHE A 133 9.84 -8.62 -1.37
N ALA A 134 10.22 -8.09 -2.53
CA ALA A 134 10.49 -6.67 -2.70
C ALA A 134 9.18 -5.94 -2.98
N LEU A 135 9.01 -4.75 -2.39
CA LEU A 135 7.90 -3.86 -2.67
C LEU A 135 8.37 -2.74 -3.60
N HIS A 136 7.50 -2.35 -4.50
CA HIS A 136 7.70 -1.17 -5.32
C HIS A 136 6.34 -0.51 -5.61
N TYR A 137 6.35 0.81 -5.76
CA TYR A 137 5.15 1.57 -6.08
C TYR A 137 5.14 1.86 -7.59
N ASP A 138 4.08 1.47 -8.29
CA ASP A 138 3.93 1.65 -9.75
C ASP A 138 2.95 2.80 -10.08
N GLY A 139 2.99 3.83 -9.27
CA GLY A 139 2.25 5.07 -9.47
C GLY A 139 0.78 5.06 -9.07
N ASP A 140 0.11 3.91 -9.04
CA ASP A 140 -1.30 3.76 -8.64
C ASP A 140 -1.50 2.70 -7.54
N GLU A 141 -0.66 1.66 -7.47
CA GLU A 141 -0.77 0.57 -6.48
C GLU A 141 0.63 0.04 -6.12
N ALA A 142 0.77 -0.47 -4.88
CA ALA A 142 1.98 -1.17 -4.48
C ALA A 142 2.03 -2.57 -5.10
N ALA A 143 3.13 -2.87 -5.77
CA ALA A 143 3.42 -4.15 -6.39
C ALA A 143 4.43 -4.95 -5.57
N VAL A 144 4.38 -6.27 -5.70
CA VAL A 144 5.18 -7.23 -4.93
C VAL A 144 5.96 -8.11 -5.90
N SER A 145 7.27 -8.23 -5.71
CA SER A 145 8.15 -9.06 -6.52
C SER A 145 8.86 -10.09 -5.66
N GLU A 146 8.78 -11.36 -6.05
CA GLU A 146 9.42 -12.48 -5.36
C GLU A 146 10.93 -12.50 -5.62
N VAL A 147 11.70 -12.73 -4.57
CA VAL A 147 13.15 -12.86 -4.60
C VAL A 147 13.58 -14.08 -3.82
N ASP A 148 14.17 -15.03 -4.51
CA ASP A 148 14.79 -16.21 -3.92
C ASP A 148 16.22 -15.93 -3.54
N PHE A 149 16.62 -16.39 -2.37
CA PHE A 149 17.98 -16.39 -1.86
C PHE A 149 18.40 -17.82 -1.56
N VAL A 150 19.47 -18.28 -2.18
CA VAL A 150 20.07 -19.58 -1.85
C VAL A 150 21.49 -19.33 -1.37
N LEU A 151 21.67 -19.46 -0.05
CA LEU A 151 22.94 -19.22 0.62
C LEU A 151 23.64 -20.56 0.90
N GLY A 152 24.85 -20.70 0.39
CA GLY A 152 25.79 -21.76 0.77
C GLY A 152 27.03 -21.16 1.41
N GLU A 153 27.96 -21.98 1.85
CA GLU A 153 29.19 -21.57 2.56
C GLU A 153 29.97 -20.49 1.81
N ARG A 154 30.06 -20.61 0.47
CA ARG A 154 30.88 -19.71 -0.36
C ARG A 154 30.15 -19.11 -1.54
N PHE A 155 28.82 -19.22 -1.58
CA PHE A 155 28.05 -18.62 -2.64
C PHE A 155 26.71 -18.08 -2.10
N LEU A 156 26.24 -17.05 -2.76
CA LEU A 156 24.85 -16.59 -2.71
C LEU A 156 24.29 -16.67 -4.12
N LEU A 157 23.15 -17.34 -4.31
CA LEU A 157 22.36 -17.24 -5.52
C LEU A 157 21.13 -16.39 -5.20
N THR A 158 20.82 -15.42 -6.08
CA THR A 158 19.56 -14.68 -6.09
C THR A 158 18.82 -14.96 -7.37
N ALA A 159 17.50 -15.21 -7.29
CA ALA A 159 16.64 -15.32 -8.46
C ALA A 159 15.44 -14.39 -8.30
N HIS A 160 15.11 -13.60 -9.32
CA HIS A 160 14.05 -12.58 -9.26
C HIS A 160 13.49 -12.26 -10.64
N ASP A 161 12.40 -11.48 -10.70
CA ASP A 161 11.67 -11.09 -11.91
C ASP A 161 12.29 -9.91 -12.69
N GLY A 162 13.53 -9.56 -12.43
CA GLY A 162 14.23 -8.43 -13.06
C GLY A 162 14.09 -7.10 -12.32
N THR A 163 13.16 -6.97 -11.37
CA THR A 163 12.92 -5.72 -10.64
C THR A 163 14.04 -5.34 -9.67
N LEU A 164 14.77 -6.34 -9.17
CA LEU A 164 15.84 -6.14 -8.19
C LEU A 164 17.16 -5.64 -8.79
N GLY A 165 17.44 -5.95 -10.05
CA GLY A 165 18.74 -5.89 -10.69
C GLY A 165 19.62 -4.67 -10.40
N SER A 166 19.44 -3.58 -11.18
CA SER A 166 20.36 -2.44 -11.12
C SER A 166 20.15 -1.53 -9.90
N LYS A 167 18.91 -1.45 -9.38
CA LYS A 167 18.57 -0.59 -8.23
C LYS A 167 19.19 -1.14 -6.94
N THR A 168 19.06 -2.43 -6.69
CA THR A 168 19.64 -3.09 -5.51
C THR A 168 21.15 -3.07 -5.54
N THR A 169 21.77 -3.36 -6.70
CA THR A 169 23.23 -3.29 -6.85
C THR A 169 23.76 -1.87 -6.64
N ALA A 170 23.02 -0.85 -7.10
CA ALA A 170 23.39 0.56 -6.90
C ALA A 170 23.16 1.04 -5.46
N ALA A 171 22.17 0.49 -4.77
CA ALA A 171 21.83 0.85 -3.39
C ALA A 171 22.72 0.17 -2.35
N LEU A 172 23.45 -0.91 -2.70
CA LEU A 172 24.40 -1.54 -1.78
C LEU A 172 25.46 -0.53 -1.33
N ARG A 173 25.35 -0.12 -0.09
CA ARG A 173 26.04 1.04 0.54
C ARG A 173 27.56 1.03 0.37
N PHE A 174 28.16 -0.15 0.26
CA PHE A 174 29.61 -0.33 0.15
C PHE A 174 30.03 -1.06 -1.14
N GLY A 175 29.08 -1.39 -2.01
CA GLY A 175 29.30 -2.16 -3.22
C GLY A 175 29.39 -3.68 -2.98
N VAL A 176 29.10 -4.44 -4.03
CA VAL A 176 29.08 -5.91 -4.03
C VAL A 176 30.43 -6.51 -3.66
N GLU A 177 31.52 -5.90 -4.13
CA GLU A 177 32.89 -6.36 -3.85
C GLU A 177 33.19 -6.37 -2.35
N HIS A 178 32.86 -5.29 -1.66
CA HIS A 178 33.05 -5.20 -0.21
C HIS A 178 32.19 -6.24 0.53
N ALA A 179 30.94 -6.40 0.14
CA ALA A 179 30.06 -7.38 0.77
C ALA A 179 30.56 -8.81 0.59
N LEU A 180 30.93 -9.21 -0.64
CA LEU A 180 31.48 -10.53 -0.91
C LEU A 180 32.83 -10.79 -0.24
N THR A 181 33.62 -9.76 0.02
CA THR A 181 34.88 -9.90 0.76
C THR A 181 34.62 -10.33 2.22
N LYS A 182 33.51 -9.93 2.81
CA LYS A 182 33.11 -10.34 4.14
C LYS A 182 32.49 -11.73 4.17
N GLY A 183 31.76 -12.11 3.13
CA GLY A 183 31.10 -13.41 3.00
C GLY A 183 29.83 -13.34 2.17
N PRO A 184 29.34 -14.48 1.64
CA PRO A 184 28.05 -14.55 0.94
C PRO A 184 26.87 -14.22 1.85
N ASP A 185 26.93 -14.58 3.13
CA ASP A 185 25.94 -14.27 4.15
C ASP A 185 25.85 -12.76 4.43
N TYR A 186 26.98 -12.05 4.45
CA TYR A 186 26.96 -10.59 4.56
C TYR A 186 26.34 -9.94 3.30
N LEU A 187 26.57 -10.51 2.12
CA LEU A 187 25.90 -10.04 0.92
C LEU A 187 24.39 -10.32 0.96
N PHE A 188 24.00 -11.50 1.47
CA PHE A 188 22.57 -11.79 1.70
C PHE A 188 21.93 -10.73 2.59
N TYR A 189 22.53 -10.46 3.76
CA TYR A 189 22.09 -9.38 4.63
C TYR A 189 21.95 -8.06 3.85
N ALA A 190 22.99 -7.63 3.15
CA ALA A 190 23.02 -6.33 2.49
C ALA A 190 21.94 -6.18 1.39
N ILE A 191 21.63 -7.25 0.66
CA ILE A 191 20.52 -7.26 -0.31
C ILE A 191 19.18 -7.23 0.41
N ALA A 192 19.00 -8.06 1.43
CA ALA A 192 17.77 -8.12 2.20
C ALA A 192 17.46 -6.79 2.92
N ASP A 193 18.47 -6.16 3.51
CA ASP A 193 18.38 -4.83 4.12
C ASP A 193 17.92 -3.77 3.10
N THR A 194 18.52 -3.78 1.92
CA THR A 194 18.09 -2.89 0.81
C THR A 194 16.63 -3.12 0.39
N ILE A 195 16.18 -4.39 0.38
CA ILE A 195 14.79 -4.74 0.08
C ILE A 195 13.86 -4.18 1.15
N VAL A 196 14.18 -4.40 2.42
CA VAL A 196 13.36 -3.98 3.56
C VAL A 196 13.35 -2.46 3.71
N ASP A 197 14.49 -1.80 3.49
CA ASP A 197 14.56 -0.33 3.43
C ASP A 197 13.66 0.23 2.32
N GLY A 198 13.52 -0.50 1.22
CA GLY A 198 12.61 -0.16 0.13
C GLY A 198 11.12 -0.23 0.50
N TYR A 199 10.75 -0.84 1.62
CA TYR A 199 9.37 -0.87 2.09
C TYR A 199 8.90 0.49 2.64
N PHE A 200 9.77 1.24 3.30
CA PHE A 200 9.40 2.51 3.94
C PHE A 200 8.86 3.55 2.96
N PRO A 201 9.51 3.82 1.81
CA PRO A 201 8.92 4.74 0.83
C PRO A 201 7.55 4.30 0.31
N VAL A 202 7.30 2.99 0.16
CA VAL A 202 5.99 2.46 -0.25
C VAL A 202 4.94 2.69 0.84
N LEU A 203 5.33 2.49 2.11
CA LEU A 203 4.45 2.76 3.25
C LEU A 203 4.13 4.25 3.39
N ASP A 204 5.11 5.13 3.16
CA ASP A 204 4.90 6.58 3.17
C ASP A 204 3.85 7.00 2.13
N GLU A 205 3.94 6.51 0.89
CA GLU A 205 2.95 6.78 -0.18
C GLU A 205 1.56 6.26 0.19
N ILE A 206 1.47 5.05 0.78
CA ILE A 206 0.20 4.50 1.27
C ILE A 206 -0.37 5.35 2.41
N GLY A 207 0.48 5.84 3.29
CA GLY A 207 0.08 6.76 4.36
C GLY A 207 -0.56 8.04 3.81
N ASP A 208 0.06 8.64 2.81
CA ASP A 208 -0.45 9.84 2.13
C ASP A 208 -1.80 9.55 1.44
N ASP A 209 -1.96 8.38 0.80
CA ASP A 209 -3.23 7.95 0.20
C ASP A 209 -4.34 7.76 1.23
N ILE A 210 -4.03 7.23 2.41
CA ILE A 210 -4.96 7.09 3.54
C ILE A 210 -5.43 8.46 4.00
N ASP A 211 -4.52 9.40 4.21
CA ASP A 211 -4.83 10.76 4.68
C ASP A 211 -5.72 11.50 3.66
N GLU A 212 -5.37 11.46 2.36
CA GLU A 212 -6.21 12.03 1.29
C GLU A 212 -7.62 11.42 1.29
N LEU A 213 -7.69 10.10 1.49
CA LEU A 213 -8.96 9.39 1.47
C LEU A 213 -9.82 9.70 2.70
N GLN A 214 -9.23 9.87 3.89
CA GLN A 214 -9.90 10.34 5.10
C GLN A 214 -10.52 11.73 4.90
N ASP A 215 -9.74 12.66 4.37
CA ASP A 215 -10.22 14.01 4.05
C ASP A 215 -11.39 13.98 3.05
N THR A 216 -11.28 13.12 2.02
CA THR A 216 -12.35 12.93 1.02
C THR A 216 -13.63 12.38 1.66
N VAL A 217 -13.53 11.40 2.55
CA VAL A 217 -14.69 10.85 3.30
C VAL A 217 -15.36 11.91 4.14
N MET A 218 -14.59 12.73 4.84
CA MET A 218 -15.12 13.80 5.69
C MET A 218 -15.85 14.89 4.88
N GLN A 219 -15.41 15.18 3.66
CA GLN A 219 -16.03 16.15 2.78
C GLN A 219 -17.24 15.59 2.04
N SER A 220 -17.17 14.35 1.54
CA SER A 220 -18.23 13.73 0.75
C SER A 220 -18.15 12.20 0.76
N ALA A 221 -19.05 11.55 1.49
CA ALA A 221 -19.18 10.10 1.52
C ALA A 221 -19.92 9.60 0.27
N THR A 222 -19.20 9.33 -0.82
CA THR A 222 -19.75 8.83 -2.09
C THR A 222 -19.46 7.33 -2.28
N GLY A 223 -20.19 6.69 -3.23
CA GLY A 223 -19.91 5.29 -3.59
C GLY A 223 -18.50 5.07 -4.15
N ASN A 224 -17.92 6.06 -4.83
CA ASN A 224 -16.54 6.01 -5.32
C ASN A 224 -15.53 6.02 -4.16
N THR A 225 -15.78 6.83 -3.14
CA THR A 225 -14.93 6.86 -1.92
C THR A 225 -14.93 5.51 -1.22
N LEU A 226 -16.09 4.85 -1.14
CA LEU A 226 -16.21 3.51 -0.57
C LEU A 226 -15.41 2.47 -1.36
N GLN A 227 -15.43 2.54 -2.69
CA GLN A 227 -14.66 1.63 -3.54
C GLN A 227 -13.14 1.81 -3.34
N ARG A 228 -12.66 3.06 -3.24
CA ARG A 228 -11.24 3.35 -2.93
C ARG A 228 -10.84 2.79 -1.55
N LEU A 229 -11.70 2.94 -0.52
CA LEU A 229 -11.45 2.37 0.82
C LEU A 229 -11.30 0.85 0.78
N PHE A 230 -12.14 0.15 0.02
CA PHE A 230 -12.03 -1.30 -0.11
C PHE A 230 -10.82 -1.74 -0.95
N ALA A 231 -10.44 -0.97 -1.96
CA ALA A 231 -9.23 -1.21 -2.74
C ALA A 231 -8.00 -1.11 -1.85
N LEU A 232 -7.85 -0.02 -1.11
CA LEU A 232 -6.75 0.22 -0.19
C LEU A 232 -6.68 -0.83 0.94
N LYS A 233 -7.83 -1.23 1.50
CA LYS A 233 -7.90 -2.31 2.48
C LYS A 233 -7.40 -3.65 1.91
N ARG A 234 -7.70 -3.95 0.65
CA ARG A 234 -7.22 -5.16 -0.03
C ARG A 234 -5.72 -5.09 -0.28
N GLU A 235 -5.24 -3.94 -0.72
CA GLU A 235 -3.82 -3.68 -0.94
C GLU A 235 -3.01 -3.89 0.33
N LEU A 236 -3.37 -3.24 1.44
CA LEU A 236 -2.75 -3.43 2.76
C LEU A 236 -2.74 -4.90 3.20
N SER A 237 -3.84 -5.63 2.92
CA SER A 237 -3.92 -7.06 3.24
C SER A 237 -2.96 -7.91 2.39
N ASN A 238 -2.74 -7.54 1.13
CA ASN A 238 -1.79 -8.21 0.23
C ASN A 238 -0.35 -7.94 0.66
N LEU A 239 -0.01 -6.68 0.93
CA LEU A 239 1.31 -6.29 1.41
C LEU A 239 1.66 -6.99 2.72
N ARG A 240 0.72 -7.02 3.67
CA ARG A 240 0.92 -7.73 4.94
C ARG A 240 1.19 -9.21 4.75
N ARG A 241 0.48 -9.88 3.82
CA ARG A 241 0.73 -11.30 3.53
C ARG A 241 2.12 -11.55 2.95
N ALA A 242 2.63 -10.61 2.17
CA ALA A 242 3.96 -10.71 1.56
C ALA A 242 5.07 -10.43 2.58
N THR A 243 4.90 -9.42 3.44
CA THR A 243 5.97 -8.92 4.32
C THR A 243 6.00 -9.55 5.72
N SER A 244 4.83 -9.84 6.32
CA SER A 244 4.79 -10.37 7.70
C SER A 244 5.57 -11.67 7.91
N PRO A 245 5.58 -12.65 6.98
CA PRO A 245 6.37 -13.86 7.17
C PRO A 245 7.89 -13.60 7.13
N ALA A 246 8.34 -12.52 6.46
CA ALA A 246 9.76 -12.15 6.44
C ALA A 246 10.31 -11.91 7.86
N ARG A 247 9.51 -11.34 8.75
CA ARG A 247 9.87 -11.17 10.15
C ARG A 247 10.20 -12.52 10.83
N GLU A 248 9.40 -13.55 10.57
CA GLU A 248 9.64 -14.88 11.13
C GLU A 248 10.91 -15.52 10.54
N ILE A 249 11.18 -15.28 9.25
CA ILE A 249 12.43 -15.72 8.60
C ILE A 249 13.64 -15.13 9.34
N PHE A 250 13.67 -13.81 9.53
CA PHE A 250 14.79 -13.15 10.20
C PHE A 250 14.87 -13.49 11.68
N ASN A 251 13.74 -13.74 12.35
CA ASN A 251 13.74 -14.29 13.70
C ASN A 251 14.43 -15.67 13.76
N GLN A 252 14.18 -16.54 12.80
CA GLN A 252 14.83 -17.85 12.72
C GLN A 252 16.31 -17.73 12.38
N LEU A 253 16.67 -16.87 11.42
CA LEU A 253 18.08 -16.64 11.03
C LEU A 253 18.94 -16.06 12.17
N THR A 254 18.32 -15.33 13.11
CA THR A 254 19.04 -14.72 14.25
C THR A 254 19.09 -15.58 15.49
N ASN A 255 18.19 -16.58 15.62
CA ASN A 255 18.05 -17.37 16.85
C ASN A 255 18.47 -18.84 16.73
N ARG A 256 18.85 -19.29 15.53
CA ARG A 256 19.33 -20.66 15.26
C ARG A 256 20.76 -20.60 14.74
N GLU A 257 21.56 -21.61 15.13
CA GLU A 257 22.81 -21.85 14.46
C GLU A 257 22.52 -22.35 13.03
N ILE A 258 22.87 -21.56 12.05
CA ILE A 258 22.68 -21.86 10.63
C ILE A 258 24.06 -21.88 10.01
N GLY A 259 24.51 -23.06 9.57
CA GLY A 259 25.89 -23.31 9.12
C GLY A 259 26.51 -22.25 8.19
N PRO A 260 25.78 -21.77 7.15
CA PRO A 260 26.33 -20.77 6.23
C PRO A 260 26.40 -19.33 6.77
N ILE A 261 25.84 -19.03 7.96
CA ILE A 261 25.83 -17.68 8.55
C ILE A 261 26.90 -17.58 9.63
N ASP A 262 27.82 -16.63 9.50
CA ASP A 262 28.85 -16.34 10.49
C ASP A 262 28.23 -15.67 11.73
N GLU A 263 28.61 -16.13 12.91
CA GLU A 263 28.13 -15.58 14.19
C GLU A 263 28.35 -14.06 14.32
N THR A 264 29.43 -13.54 13.73
CA THR A 264 29.75 -12.11 13.74
C THR A 264 28.79 -11.29 12.88
N HIS A 265 28.11 -11.95 11.92
CA HIS A 265 27.14 -11.30 11.03
C HIS A 265 25.70 -11.35 11.56
N ILE A 266 25.38 -12.14 12.57
CA ILE A 266 24.02 -12.24 13.16
C ILE A 266 23.47 -10.88 13.60
N VAL A 267 24.33 -9.96 14.04
CA VAL A 267 23.91 -8.61 14.46
C VAL A 267 23.28 -7.83 13.30
N TYR A 268 23.74 -8.04 12.08
CA TYR A 268 23.17 -7.39 10.88
C TYR A 268 21.79 -7.97 10.51
N PHE A 269 21.62 -9.27 10.62
CA PHE A 269 20.31 -9.91 10.42
C PHE A 269 19.29 -9.48 11.48
N ARG A 270 19.74 -9.17 12.69
CA ARG A 270 18.90 -8.62 13.75
C ARG A 270 18.42 -7.21 13.43
N ASP A 271 19.23 -6.39 12.80
CA ASP A 271 18.87 -5.05 12.36
C ASP A 271 17.73 -5.11 11.32
N VAL A 272 17.83 -6.01 10.33
CA VAL A 272 16.74 -6.26 9.37
C VAL A 272 15.47 -6.76 10.07
N TYR A 273 15.60 -7.63 11.08
CA TYR A 273 14.48 -8.09 11.89
C TYR A 273 13.76 -6.93 12.60
N ASP A 274 14.52 -5.99 13.18
CA ASP A 274 13.96 -4.81 13.86
C ASP A 274 13.24 -3.86 12.85
N HIS A 275 13.77 -3.70 11.64
CA HIS A 275 13.09 -2.99 10.55
C HIS A 275 11.77 -3.67 10.16
N LEU A 276 11.75 -5.00 10.04
CA LEU A 276 10.53 -5.76 9.71
C LEU A 276 9.46 -5.69 10.81
N ILE A 277 9.84 -5.56 12.08
CA ILE A 277 8.88 -5.27 13.16
C ILE A 277 8.21 -3.93 12.88
N ARG A 278 8.97 -2.88 12.62
CA ARG A 278 8.43 -1.54 12.34
C ARG A 278 7.50 -1.54 11.13
N VAL A 279 7.89 -2.20 10.04
CA VAL A 279 7.06 -2.34 8.83
C VAL A 279 5.74 -3.05 9.14
N THR A 280 5.79 -4.13 9.92
CA THR A 280 4.58 -4.89 10.30
C THR A 280 3.64 -4.06 11.17
N ASP A 281 4.19 -3.34 12.14
CA ASP A 281 3.43 -2.50 13.05
C ASP A 281 2.76 -1.32 12.28
N GLU A 282 3.45 -0.76 11.28
CA GLU A 282 2.93 0.31 10.45
C GLU A 282 1.81 -0.16 9.51
N LEU A 283 1.95 -1.33 8.88
CA LEU A 283 0.89 -1.95 8.10
C LEU A 283 -0.36 -2.28 8.95
N ASP A 284 -0.19 -2.73 10.19
CA ASP A 284 -1.30 -2.97 11.10
C ASP A 284 -2.00 -1.65 11.49
N ASN A 285 -1.23 -0.59 11.74
CA ASN A 285 -1.73 0.77 11.98
C ASN A 285 -2.56 1.29 10.81
N TYR A 286 -2.04 1.20 9.58
CA TYR A 286 -2.74 1.64 8.38
C TYR A 286 -4.04 0.87 8.15
N ARG A 287 -4.05 -0.43 8.39
CA ARG A 287 -5.27 -1.24 8.32
C ARG A 287 -6.32 -0.80 9.33
N ASP A 288 -5.91 -0.44 10.52
CA ASP A 288 -6.81 0.05 11.57
C ASP A 288 -7.34 1.46 11.23
N LEU A 289 -6.50 2.34 10.65
CA LEU A 289 -6.91 3.65 10.15
C LEU A 289 -7.97 3.52 9.03
N VAL A 290 -7.73 2.66 8.04
CA VAL A 290 -8.71 2.41 6.96
C VAL A 290 -10.01 1.83 7.51
N SER A 291 -9.93 0.94 8.51
CA SER A 291 -11.14 0.37 9.13
C SER A 291 -11.91 1.44 9.90
N GLY A 292 -11.24 2.31 10.65
CA GLY A 292 -11.85 3.46 11.32
C GLY A 292 -12.47 4.45 10.34
N THR A 293 -11.84 4.68 9.19
CA THR A 293 -12.37 5.53 8.12
C THR A 293 -13.65 4.96 7.50
N LEU A 294 -13.74 3.62 7.36
CA LEU A 294 -14.99 2.96 6.96
C LEU A 294 -16.12 3.19 7.97
N ASP A 295 -15.84 3.16 9.27
CA ASP A 295 -16.84 3.43 10.31
C ASP A 295 -17.30 4.89 10.26
N ILE A 296 -16.39 5.83 10.02
CA ILE A 296 -16.71 7.25 9.80
C ILE A 296 -17.60 7.40 8.56
N TYR A 297 -17.27 6.75 7.45
CA TYR A 297 -18.07 6.75 6.23
C TYR A 297 -19.51 6.31 6.50
N VAL A 298 -19.70 5.16 7.18
CA VAL A 298 -21.03 4.65 7.54
C VAL A 298 -21.77 5.64 8.43
N SER A 299 -21.08 6.26 9.38
CA SER A 299 -21.68 7.27 10.27
C SER A 299 -22.16 8.51 9.51
N ILE A 300 -21.38 9.01 8.54
CA ILE A 300 -21.75 10.15 7.70
C ILE A 300 -22.98 9.82 6.85
N VAL A 301 -22.98 8.65 6.19
CA VAL A 301 -24.13 8.20 5.37
C VAL A 301 -25.40 8.07 6.22
N ASN A 302 -25.31 7.49 7.41
CA ASN A 302 -26.44 7.38 8.34
C ASN A 302 -26.95 8.75 8.81
N ASN A 303 -26.05 9.70 9.07
CA ASN A 303 -26.41 11.06 9.44
C ASN A 303 -27.13 11.79 8.29
N ASP A 304 -26.64 11.63 7.07
CA ASP A 304 -27.28 12.21 5.88
C ASP A 304 -28.67 11.60 5.62
N LEU A 305 -28.80 10.27 5.75
CA LEU A 305 -30.07 9.59 5.68
C LEU A 305 -31.06 10.12 6.74
N SER A 306 -30.58 10.25 7.97
CA SER A 306 -31.39 10.83 9.07
C SER A 306 -31.84 12.27 8.77
N ARG A 307 -30.97 13.07 8.15
CA ARG A 307 -31.30 14.44 7.72
C ARG A 307 -32.37 14.44 6.62
N ILE A 308 -32.25 13.57 5.62
CA ILE A 308 -33.24 13.40 4.54
C ILE A 308 -34.57 12.95 5.14
N MET A 309 -34.59 11.97 6.04
CA MET A 309 -35.78 11.48 6.70
C MET A 309 -36.47 12.57 7.51
N LYS A 310 -35.73 13.40 8.27
CA LYS A 310 -36.29 14.55 8.99
C LYS A 310 -36.97 15.54 8.04
N ARG A 311 -36.33 15.89 6.93
CA ARG A 311 -36.89 16.79 5.92
C ARG A 311 -38.16 16.22 5.30
N LEU A 312 -38.15 14.94 4.91
CA LEU A 312 -39.31 14.28 4.32
C LEU A 312 -40.47 14.22 5.30
N THR A 313 -40.20 13.88 6.57
CA THR A 313 -41.21 13.86 7.63
C THR A 313 -41.80 15.25 7.85
N GLY A 314 -40.96 16.30 7.90
CA GLY A 314 -41.39 17.68 8.04
C GLY A 314 -42.35 18.11 6.92
N VAL A 315 -41.99 17.86 5.66
CA VAL A 315 -42.85 18.14 4.51
C VAL A 315 -44.15 17.35 4.57
N THR A 316 -44.08 16.06 4.93
CA THR A 316 -45.27 15.19 5.02
C THR A 316 -46.25 15.67 6.10
N VAL A 317 -45.73 16.08 7.28
CA VAL A 317 -46.54 16.59 8.38
C VAL A 317 -47.24 17.88 7.96
N ILE A 318 -46.58 18.79 7.27
CA ILE A 318 -47.19 20.01 6.74
C ILE A 318 -48.32 19.69 5.75
N LEU A 319 -48.03 18.82 4.77
CA LEU A 319 -49.02 18.43 3.76
C LEU A 319 -50.22 17.71 4.37
N ALA A 320 -50.00 16.81 5.34
CA ALA A 320 -51.04 16.12 6.06
C ALA A 320 -51.91 17.09 6.87
N GLY A 321 -51.30 18.10 7.53
CA GLY A 321 -52.00 19.14 8.24
C GLY A 321 -52.89 20.00 7.32
N ILE A 322 -52.35 20.42 6.17
CA ILE A 322 -53.13 21.15 5.15
C ILE A 322 -54.28 20.28 4.65
N GLY A 323 -54.03 19.00 4.34
CA GLY A 323 -55.04 18.05 3.88
C GLY A 323 -56.15 17.80 4.90
N ALA A 324 -55.83 17.70 6.20
CA ALA A 324 -56.78 17.53 7.27
C ALA A 324 -57.69 18.76 7.41
N VAL A 325 -57.11 19.96 7.39
CA VAL A 325 -57.92 21.21 7.43
C VAL A 325 -58.77 21.33 6.19
N ALA A 326 -58.25 21.11 4.99
CA ALA A 326 -59.01 21.14 3.74
C ALA A 326 -60.14 20.08 3.74
N GLY A 327 -59.90 18.89 4.28
CA GLY A 327 -60.91 17.84 4.43
C GLY A 327 -62.02 18.19 5.35
N ILE A 328 -61.74 18.82 6.52
CA ILE A 328 -62.76 19.28 7.47
C ILE A 328 -63.65 20.36 6.82
N PHE A 329 -63.08 21.35 6.15
CA PHE A 329 -63.84 22.42 5.47
C PHE A 329 -64.49 21.96 4.16
N GLY A 330 -64.05 20.87 3.55
CA GLY A 330 -64.64 20.22 2.37
C GLY A 330 -65.91 19.39 2.70
N MET A 331 -66.09 19.01 3.97
CA MET A 331 -67.34 18.34 4.39
C MET A 331 -68.54 19.33 4.33
N SER A 332 -69.60 18.90 3.74
CA SER A 332 -70.78 19.77 3.41
C SER A 332 -71.38 20.50 4.62
N GLU A 333 -71.33 19.93 5.82
CA GLU A 333 -71.83 20.55 7.06
C GLU A 333 -70.96 21.70 7.59
N ALA A 334 -69.61 21.55 7.47
CA ALA A 334 -68.67 22.59 7.84
C ALA A 334 -68.65 23.75 6.83
N GLY A 335 -68.84 23.46 5.55
CA GLY A 335 -68.98 24.45 4.49
C GLY A 335 -70.29 25.32 4.63
N ALA A 336 -71.40 24.72 5.07
CA ALA A 336 -72.66 25.39 5.27
C ALA A 336 -72.61 26.42 6.41
N ALA A 337 -71.81 26.20 7.45
CA ALA A 337 -71.65 27.15 8.56
C ALA A 337 -71.04 28.52 8.13
N PHE A 338 -70.30 28.53 6.99
CA PHE A 338 -69.66 29.74 6.42
C PHE A 338 -70.43 30.34 5.21
N GLN A 339 -71.47 29.67 4.71
CA GLN A 339 -72.24 30.13 3.52
C GLN A 339 -73.08 31.40 3.73
N GLY A 340 -73.14 31.94 4.93
CA GLY A 340 -73.85 33.17 5.22
C GLY A 340 -73.15 34.51 4.93
N ALA A 341 -71.87 34.45 4.55
CA ALA A 341 -71.08 35.62 4.19
C ALA A 341 -70.45 35.39 2.83
N GLU A 342 -70.89 36.08 1.82
CA GLU A 342 -70.42 36.11 0.44
C GLU A 342 -68.89 35.90 0.32
N ALA A 343 -68.40 34.98 -0.54
CA ALA A 343 -67.04 34.73 -0.99
C ALA A 343 -65.85 34.97 0.00
N GLY A 344 -66.09 35.74 1.08
CA GLY A 344 -65.06 36.06 2.10
C GLY A 344 -64.62 34.88 2.95
N GLY A 345 -65.55 33.92 3.20
CA GLY A 345 -65.25 32.74 4.03
C GLY A 345 -64.20 31.83 3.42
N PHE A 346 -64.26 31.63 2.11
CA PHE A 346 -63.25 30.84 1.38
C PHE A 346 -61.86 31.47 1.51
N TRP A 347 -61.75 32.78 1.29
CA TRP A 347 -60.42 33.45 1.37
C TRP A 347 -59.90 33.50 2.80
N LEU A 348 -60.76 33.59 3.80
CA LEU A 348 -60.41 33.62 5.21
C LEU A 348 -59.79 32.24 5.64
N VAL A 349 -60.47 31.15 5.26
CA VAL A 349 -59.95 29.79 5.51
C VAL A 349 -58.64 29.53 4.76
N THR A 350 -58.58 29.92 3.48
CA THR A 350 -57.35 29.80 2.69
C THR A 350 -56.16 30.55 3.31
N LEU A 351 -56.46 31.83 3.76
CA LEU A 351 -55.44 32.63 4.44
C LEU A 351 -54.98 31.97 5.76
N PHE A 352 -55.94 31.44 6.54
CA PHE A 352 -55.65 30.76 7.81
C PHE A 352 -54.76 29.51 7.57
N VAL A 353 -55.08 28.67 6.58
CA VAL A 353 -54.29 27.49 6.22
C VAL A 353 -52.87 27.89 5.80
N ILE A 354 -52.73 28.93 4.99
CA ILE A 354 -51.43 29.45 4.57
C ILE A 354 -50.61 29.93 5.79
N VAL A 355 -51.22 30.68 6.69
CA VAL A 355 -50.53 31.19 7.89
C VAL A 355 -50.10 30.05 8.80
N VAL A 356 -50.94 29.04 9.02
CA VAL A 356 -50.56 27.84 9.80
C VAL A 356 -49.46 27.05 9.13
N ALA A 357 -49.51 26.87 7.81
CA ALA A 357 -48.45 26.17 7.05
C ALA A 357 -47.12 26.90 7.14
N VAL A 358 -47.13 28.24 6.98
CA VAL A 358 -45.92 29.06 7.10
C VAL A 358 -45.37 29.04 8.54
N ALA A 359 -46.24 29.11 9.54
CA ALA A 359 -45.83 29.03 10.94
C ALA A 359 -45.21 27.64 11.29
N ALA A 360 -45.83 26.56 10.79
CA ALA A 360 -45.31 25.22 10.95
C ALA A 360 -43.96 25.04 10.23
N ALA A 361 -43.83 25.56 9.01
CA ALA A 361 -42.56 25.54 8.27
C ALA A 361 -41.47 26.34 8.99
N ALA A 362 -41.80 27.52 9.53
CA ALA A 362 -40.87 28.34 10.31
C ALA A 362 -40.43 27.65 11.61
N LEU A 363 -41.38 26.96 12.30
CA LEU A 363 -41.05 26.17 13.49
C LEU A 363 -40.13 25.00 13.18
N LEU A 364 -40.43 24.22 12.11
CA LEU A 364 -39.62 23.10 11.68
C LEU A 364 -38.22 23.55 11.25
N ARG A 365 -38.08 24.71 10.61
CA ARG A 365 -36.80 25.32 10.29
C ARG A 365 -36.04 25.74 11.54
N LYS A 366 -36.68 26.24 12.58
CA LYS A 366 -36.05 26.63 13.85
C LYS A 366 -35.51 25.45 14.65
N ILE A 367 -36.06 24.26 14.48
CA ILE A 367 -35.61 23.02 15.14
C ILE A 367 -34.76 22.13 14.21
N ASP A 368 -34.22 22.69 13.12
CA ASP A 368 -33.33 22.00 12.13
C ASP A 368 -33.95 20.73 11.50
N TRP A 369 -35.28 20.74 11.29
CA TRP A 369 -35.95 19.63 10.62
C TRP A 369 -36.08 19.84 9.10
N ILE A 370 -36.01 21.10 8.65
CA ILE A 370 -36.07 21.47 7.22
C ILE A 370 -34.97 22.50 6.91
#